data_bf8759214d8761ccbd1f3598e656f028
#
_entry.id   bf8759214d8761ccbd1f3598e656f028
#
_cell.length_a   1.000
_cell.length_b   1.000
_cell.length_c   1.000
_cell.angle_alpha   90.00
_cell.angle_beta   90.00
_cell.angle_gamma   90.00
#
_symmetry.space_group_name_H-M   'P 1'
#
loop_
_entity.id
_entity.type
_entity.pdbx_description
1 polymer ?
#
loop_
_entity_poly.entity_id
_entity_poly.type
_entity_poly.pdbx_seq_one_letter_code
_entity_poly.pdbx_strand_id
1 'polypeptide(L)'
;MLEVLKNLWETSGVATMTWQQGVMILISFILFYLAIKKQYEPLLLLPIAFGMLLTNLPWPGGGIFHPEWFNGDINWAALGGQYHDAAGNHIDPGLFDFLYIGVKMDIFPCLIFMAVGAMTDFGPLISRPSSFFMGAGAQFGISFAFVVACLLGFDPQGAASIGIIGGADGPTAIYLTSKLAPELLGAIAIAAYSYMALIPMIQPPIMKLLTTKKMRQVKMEQTRPVSKAEKICFPIIVTVVCVLILPSVAPLLGCLMLGNLFRESGVTDRLSDTAQNAMCNIVTIMLGTSVGATAVGANFLKLETVKIIIIGLCAFAFATIGGLIIGDIMYFLSKGKINPLIGAAGVSAVPMAARVASKVGQKENPSNFLLMHAMGPNVAGVIGSAVAAGILLTLFG
;
A
#
# COMPACT_ATOMS: atom_id res chain seq x y z
N MET A 1 -6.28 -52.71 -5.18
CA MET A 1 -5.05 -51.93 -5.01
C MET A 1 -4.82 -51.00 -6.20
N LEU A 2 -4.81 -51.46 -7.43
CA LEU A 2 -4.67 -50.61 -8.64
C LEU A 2 -5.80 -49.56 -8.76
N GLU A 3 -7.04 -49.94 -8.50
CA GLU A 3 -8.19 -49.00 -8.50
C GLU A 3 -8.07 -47.92 -7.40
N VAL A 4 -7.59 -48.30 -6.23
CA VAL A 4 -7.35 -47.32 -5.13
C VAL A 4 -6.23 -46.34 -5.49
N LEU A 5 -5.15 -46.83 -6.11
CA LEU A 5 -4.06 -45.99 -6.61
C LEU A 5 -4.51 -45.08 -7.77
N LYS A 6 -5.36 -45.57 -8.63
CA LYS A 6 -5.96 -44.83 -9.74
C LYS A 6 -6.87 -43.72 -9.20
N ASN A 7 -7.76 -44.04 -8.24
CA ASN A 7 -8.61 -43.05 -7.59
C ASN A 7 -7.79 -42.00 -6.83
N LEU A 8 -6.74 -42.41 -6.11
CA LEU A 8 -5.83 -41.47 -5.42
C LEU A 8 -5.11 -40.54 -6.42
N TRP A 9 -4.75 -41.04 -7.58
CA TRP A 9 -4.18 -40.21 -8.65
C TRP A 9 -5.20 -39.23 -9.23
N GLU A 10 -6.39 -39.74 -9.62
CA GLU A 10 -7.45 -38.92 -10.22
C GLU A 10 -8.00 -37.84 -9.28
N THR A 11 -7.98 -38.10 -7.97
CA THR A 11 -8.35 -37.12 -6.93
C THR A 11 -7.17 -36.30 -6.45
N SER A 12 -5.95 -36.58 -6.91
CA SER A 12 -4.78 -35.78 -6.52
C SER A 12 -4.80 -34.41 -7.16
N GLY A 13 -4.33 -33.39 -6.41
CA GLY A 13 -4.16 -32.04 -6.95
C GLY A 13 -3.24 -31.97 -8.17
N VAL A 14 -2.34 -32.94 -8.34
CA VAL A 14 -1.44 -33.00 -9.53
C VAL A 14 -2.21 -33.32 -10.81
N ALA A 15 -3.18 -34.22 -10.74
CA ALA A 15 -3.98 -34.64 -11.91
C ALA A 15 -5.03 -33.58 -12.31
N THR A 16 -5.48 -32.76 -11.35
CA THR A 16 -6.51 -31.74 -11.56
C THR A 16 -5.93 -30.33 -11.79
N MET A 17 -4.60 -30.16 -11.69
CA MET A 17 -3.93 -28.86 -11.81
C MET A 17 -4.09 -28.26 -13.21
N THR A 18 -4.57 -27.03 -13.25
CA THR A 18 -4.64 -26.23 -14.48
C THR A 18 -3.29 -25.56 -14.78
N TRP A 19 -3.07 -25.20 -16.05
CA TRP A 19 -1.85 -24.48 -16.43
C TRP A 19 -1.74 -23.11 -15.74
N GLN A 20 -2.87 -22.44 -15.50
CA GLN A 20 -2.93 -21.17 -14.80
C GLN A 20 -2.44 -21.32 -13.34
N GLN A 21 -2.88 -22.36 -12.65
CA GLN A 21 -2.42 -22.68 -11.30
C GLN A 21 -0.91 -22.94 -11.29
N GLY A 22 -0.39 -23.70 -12.25
CA GLY A 22 1.06 -23.94 -12.38
C GLY A 22 1.88 -22.65 -12.55
N VAL A 23 1.40 -21.72 -13.37
CA VAL A 23 2.03 -20.40 -13.54
C VAL A 23 1.97 -19.57 -12.25
N MET A 24 0.85 -19.57 -11.54
CA MET A 24 0.71 -18.83 -10.29
C MET A 24 1.59 -19.38 -9.17
N ILE A 25 1.75 -20.69 -9.10
CA ILE A 25 2.71 -21.34 -8.20
C ILE A 25 4.14 -20.86 -8.51
N LEU A 26 4.52 -20.82 -9.79
CA LEU A 26 5.83 -20.30 -10.19
C LEU A 26 6.00 -18.82 -9.79
N ILE A 27 4.99 -17.98 -10.01
CA ILE A 27 4.99 -16.58 -9.59
C ILE A 27 5.15 -16.49 -8.06
N SER A 28 4.45 -17.33 -7.29
CA SER A 28 4.59 -17.38 -5.83
C SER A 28 6.02 -17.69 -5.41
N PHE A 29 6.71 -18.61 -6.07
CA PHE A 29 8.13 -18.89 -5.80
C PHE A 29 9.05 -17.72 -6.14
N ILE A 30 8.76 -16.97 -7.21
CA ILE A 30 9.49 -15.74 -7.52
C ILE A 30 9.29 -14.70 -6.41
N LEU A 31 8.07 -14.52 -5.91
CA LEU A 31 7.78 -13.60 -4.81
C LEU A 31 8.48 -14.05 -3.50
N PHE A 32 8.53 -15.35 -3.20
CA PHE A 32 9.31 -15.88 -2.09
C PHE A 32 10.80 -15.55 -2.22
N TYR A 33 11.37 -15.74 -3.42
CA TYR A 33 12.76 -15.38 -3.67
C TYR A 33 13.02 -13.88 -3.44
N LEU A 34 12.12 -13.02 -3.92
CA LEU A 34 12.21 -11.58 -3.71
C LEU A 34 12.09 -11.20 -2.24
N ALA A 35 11.14 -11.79 -1.50
CA ALA A 35 10.94 -11.53 -0.08
C ALA A 35 12.12 -12.03 0.76
N ILE A 36 12.57 -13.28 0.57
CA ILE A 36 13.54 -13.94 1.45
C ILE A 36 14.98 -13.56 1.06
N LYS A 37 15.34 -13.70 -0.23
CA LYS A 37 16.72 -13.49 -0.67
C LYS A 37 17.04 -12.03 -0.94
N LYS A 38 16.11 -11.28 -1.53
CA LYS A 38 16.30 -9.86 -1.85
C LYS A 38 15.82 -8.94 -0.73
N GLN A 39 15.12 -9.48 0.26
CA GLN A 39 14.55 -8.74 1.40
C GLN A 39 13.65 -7.56 0.97
N TYR A 40 12.89 -7.78 -0.10
CA TYR A 40 11.93 -6.82 -0.62
C TYR A 40 10.64 -6.90 0.20
N GLU A 41 10.47 -5.93 1.10
CA GLU A 41 9.31 -5.79 2.01
C GLU A 41 8.83 -7.14 2.59
N PRO A 42 9.73 -7.91 3.26
CA PRO A 42 9.49 -9.32 3.60
C PRO A 42 8.28 -9.53 4.50
N LEU A 43 7.94 -8.54 5.34
CA LEU A 43 6.82 -8.65 6.28
C LEU A 43 5.46 -8.76 5.57
N LEU A 44 5.31 -8.16 4.41
CA LEU A 44 4.08 -8.19 3.63
C LEU A 44 4.16 -9.15 2.43
N LEU A 45 5.28 -9.10 1.70
CA LEU A 45 5.40 -9.89 0.47
C LEU A 45 5.42 -11.39 0.73
N LEU A 46 5.97 -11.83 1.88
CA LEU A 46 6.01 -13.25 2.25
C LEU A 46 4.60 -13.83 2.52
N PRO A 47 3.75 -13.21 3.38
CA PRO A 47 2.38 -13.65 3.56
C PRO A 47 1.54 -13.59 2.26
N ILE A 48 1.71 -12.55 1.43
CA ILE A 48 1.04 -12.44 0.13
C ILE A 48 1.43 -13.61 -0.79
N ALA A 49 2.73 -13.89 -0.90
CA ALA A 49 3.20 -15.01 -1.72
C ALA A 49 2.66 -16.36 -1.24
N PHE A 50 2.53 -16.53 0.08
CA PHE A 50 2.01 -17.77 0.67
C PHE A 50 0.50 -17.89 0.47
N GLY A 51 -0.28 -16.82 0.65
CA GLY A 51 -1.70 -16.80 0.34
C GLY A 51 -1.98 -17.13 -1.13
N MET A 52 -1.21 -16.51 -2.05
CA MET A 52 -1.27 -16.81 -3.49
C MET A 52 -0.94 -18.29 -3.77
N LEU A 53 0.10 -18.84 -3.14
CA LEU A 53 0.46 -20.24 -3.30
C LEU A 53 -0.70 -21.15 -2.90
N LEU A 54 -1.24 -20.97 -1.69
CA LEU A 54 -2.30 -21.83 -1.16
C LEU A 54 -3.57 -21.82 -2.00
N THR A 55 -3.99 -20.64 -2.45
CA THR A 55 -5.22 -20.51 -3.27
C THR A 55 -5.07 -21.09 -4.67
N ASN A 56 -3.86 -21.13 -5.23
CA ASN A 56 -3.59 -21.69 -6.54
C ASN A 56 -3.15 -23.16 -6.50
N LEU A 57 -3.03 -23.77 -5.33
CA LEU A 57 -2.92 -25.22 -5.23
C LEU A 57 -4.29 -25.85 -5.53
N PRO A 58 -4.34 -26.95 -6.30
CA PRO A 58 -5.59 -27.64 -6.56
C PRO A 58 -6.21 -28.15 -5.26
N TRP A 59 -7.45 -27.76 -5.00
CA TRP A 59 -8.18 -28.12 -3.80
C TRP A 59 -9.48 -28.84 -4.16
N PRO A 60 -9.67 -30.11 -3.80
CA PRO A 60 -10.93 -30.80 -4.02
C PRO A 60 -12.02 -30.20 -3.12
N GLY A 61 -13.20 -29.94 -3.67
CA GLY A 61 -14.36 -29.44 -2.91
C GLY A 61 -14.59 -27.95 -2.90
N GLY A 62 -14.06 -27.19 -3.87
CA GLY A 62 -14.40 -25.77 -4.07
C GLY A 62 -13.29 -24.77 -3.76
N GLY A 63 -12.24 -25.13 -3.01
CA GLY A 63 -11.13 -24.23 -2.71
C GLY A 63 -11.13 -23.74 -1.27
N ILE A 64 -10.08 -22.97 -0.92
CA ILE A 64 -9.93 -22.35 0.42
C ILE A 64 -10.30 -20.88 0.42
N PHE A 65 -10.68 -20.33 -0.74
CA PHE A 65 -11.13 -18.97 -0.96
C PHE A 65 -12.09 -18.90 -2.14
N HIS A 66 -13.22 -18.23 -1.96
CA HIS A 66 -14.30 -18.08 -2.93
C HIS A 66 -14.52 -16.58 -3.22
N PRO A 67 -13.76 -15.99 -4.15
CA PRO A 67 -13.83 -14.55 -4.43
C PRO A 67 -15.22 -14.10 -4.89
N GLU A 68 -15.99 -14.97 -5.53
CA GLU A 68 -17.35 -14.68 -5.99
C GLU A 68 -18.33 -14.35 -4.85
N TRP A 69 -18.06 -14.80 -3.62
CA TRP A 69 -18.90 -14.51 -2.46
C TRP A 69 -18.71 -13.07 -1.94
N PHE A 70 -17.73 -12.34 -2.48
CA PHE A 70 -17.38 -10.97 -2.09
C PHE A 70 -17.55 -9.96 -3.22
N ASN A 71 -18.08 -10.40 -4.38
CA ASN A 71 -18.43 -9.52 -5.49
C ASN A 71 -19.71 -8.74 -5.17
N GLY A 72 -19.57 -7.44 -4.87
CA GLY A 72 -20.64 -6.62 -4.32
C GLY A 72 -20.78 -6.81 -2.81
N ASP A 73 -21.98 -7.17 -2.34
CA ASP A 73 -22.22 -7.44 -0.92
C ASP A 73 -21.69 -8.81 -0.50
N ILE A 74 -21.32 -8.91 0.79
CA ILE A 74 -20.83 -10.17 1.36
C ILE A 74 -21.97 -11.20 1.37
N ASN A 75 -21.74 -12.37 0.78
CA ASN A 75 -22.69 -13.48 0.82
C ASN A 75 -22.64 -14.19 2.19
N TRP A 76 -23.39 -13.65 3.15
CA TRP A 76 -23.47 -14.19 4.50
C TRP A 76 -24.04 -15.60 4.60
N ALA A 77 -24.94 -15.98 3.66
CA ALA A 77 -25.49 -17.33 3.60
C ALA A 77 -24.40 -18.35 3.22
N ALA A 78 -23.53 -17.99 2.28
CA ALA A 78 -22.40 -18.82 1.88
C ALA A 78 -21.41 -18.99 3.05
N LEU A 79 -21.06 -17.90 3.73
CA LEU A 79 -20.18 -17.92 4.91
C LEU A 79 -20.80 -18.70 6.09
N GLY A 80 -22.14 -18.79 6.16
CA GLY A 80 -22.86 -19.61 7.12
C GLY A 80 -23.00 -21.09 6.71
N GLY A 81 -22.32 -21.52 5.65
CA GLY A 81 -22.39 -22.93 5.19
C GLY A 81 -23.72 -23.32 4.55
N GLN A 82 -24.42 -22.40 3.90
CA GLN A 82 -25.71 -22.64 3.25
C GLN A 82 -25.63 -22.52 1.71
N TYR A 83 -24.42 -22.53 1.15
CA TYR A 83 -24.23 -22.34 -0.27
C TYR A 83 -24.18 -23.67 -1.01
N HIS A 84 -24.89 -23.70 -2.13
CA HIS A 84 -24.84 -24.80 -3.11
C HIS A 84 -24.47 -24.21 -4.46
N ASP A 85 -23.61 -24.89 -5.19
CA ASP A 85 -23.24 -24.49 -6.56
C ASP A 85 -24.42 -24.73 -7.54
N ALA A 86 -24.22 -24.32 -8.79
CA ALA A 86 -25.23 -24.52 -9.85
C ALA A 86 -25.55 -26.00 -10.14
N ALA A 87 -24.68 -26.91 -9.73
CA ALA A 87 -24.88 -28.34 -9.83
C ALA A 87 -25.55 -28.95 -8.59
N GLY A 88 -25.82 -28.17 -7.56
CA GLY A 88 -26.44 -28.59 -6.29
C GLY A 88 -25.47 -29.16 -5.26
N ASN A 89 -24.14 -29.05 -5.49
CA ASN A 89 -23.16 -29.49 -4.51
C ASN A 89 -23.04 -28.48 -3.41
N HIS A 90 -22.95 -28.96 -2.16
CA HIS A 90 -22.69 -28.12 -1.01
C HIS A 90 -21.20 -27.68 -1.03
N ILE A 91 -20.96 -26.39 -0.82
CA ILE A 91 -19.63 -25.81 -0.73
C ILE A 91 -19.46 -25.19 0.65
N ASP A 92 -18.49 -25.70 1.39
CA ASP A 92 -18.12 -25.18 2.71
C ASP A 92 -17.21 -23.95 2.59
N PRO A 93 -17.37 -22.94 3.47
CA PRO A 93 -16.48 -21.78 3.50
C PRO A 93 -15.05 -22.18 3.90
N GLY A 94 -14.07 -21.64 3.18
CA GLY A 94 -12.67 -21.84 3.44
C GLY A 94 -12.11 -20.85 4.49
N LEU A 95 -10.90 -21.12 4.95
CA LEU A 95 -10.20 -20.24 5.91
C LEU A 95 -10.07 -18.80 5.41
N PHE A 96 -9.73 -18.63 4.13
CA PHE A 96 -9.51 -17.29 3.59
C PHE A 96 -10.80 -16.53 3.33
N ASP A 97 -11.95 -17.18 3.22
CA ASP A 97 -13.23 -16.50 3.16
C ASP A 97 -13.50 -15.71 4.46
N PHE A 98 -13.24 -16.33 5.61
CA PHE A 98 -13.38 -15.64 6.91
C PHE A 98 -12.35 -14.55 7.11
N LEU A 99 -11.08 -14.79 6.75
CA LEU A 99 -10.04 -13.77 6.88
C LEU A 99 -10.28 -12.58 5.94
N TYR A 100 -10.81 -12.84 4.74
CA TYR A 100 -11.09 -11.78 3.76
C TYR A 100 -12.18 -10.81 4.20
N ILE A 101 -13.08 -11.20 5.12
CA ILE A 101 -14.04 -10.28 5.74
C ILE A 101 -13.33 -9.07 6.33
N GLY A 102 -12.21 -9.27 7.02
CA GLY A 102 -11.43 -8.18 7.59
C GLY A 102 -10.81 -7.22 6.56
N VAL A 103 -10.60 -7.69 5.31
CA VAL A 103 -10.22 -6.86 4.17
C VAL A 103 -11.42 -6.11 3.63
N LYS A 104 -12.51 -6.83 3.32
CA LYS A 104 -13.73 -6.27 2.70
C LYS A 104 -14.43 -5.25 3.60
N MET A 105 -14.37 -5.44 4.91
CA MET A 105 -14.93 -4.52 5.92
C MET A 105 -13.94 -3.45 6.38
N ASP A 106 -12.79 -3.28 5.72
CA ASP A 106 -11.75 -2.27 6.01
C ASP A 106 -11.07 -2.40 7.39
N ILE A 107 -11.29 -3.47 8.11
CA ILE A 107 -10.74 -3.65 9.46
C ILE A 107 -9.20 -3.67 9.39
N PHE A 108 -8.64 -4.51 8.53
CA PHE A 108 -7.19 -4.67 8.46
C PHE A 108 -6.46 -3.43 7.92
N PRO A 109 -6.90 -2.78 6.83
CA PRO A 109 -6.27 -1.55 6.36
C PRO A 109 -6.26 -0.45 7.43
N CYS A 110 -7.38 -0.23 8.13
CA CYS A 110 -7.49 0.76 9.19
C CYS A 110 -6.57 0.46 10.38
N LEU A 111 -6.47 -0.80 10.81
CA LEU A 111 -5.57 -1.21 11.90
C LEU A 111 -4.09 -1.06 11.51
N ILE A 112 -3.72 -1.33 10.25
CA ILE A 112 -2.35 -1.05 9.78
C ILE A 112 -2.08 0.45 9.78
N PHE A 113 -3.05 1.28 9.36
CA PHE A 113 -2.91 2.74 9.46
C PHE A 113 -2.73 3.22 10.90
N MET A 114 -3.42 2.62 11.87
CA MET A 114 -3.19 2.89 13.30
C MET A 114 -1.76 2.52 13.72
N ALA A 115 -1.24 1.39 13.28
CA ALA A 115 0.13 0.98 13.54
C ALA A 115 1.14 1.95 12.92
N VAL A 116 0.93 2.34 11.66
CA VAL A 116 1.76 3.33 10.96
C VAL A 116 1.74 4.67 11.69
N GLY A 117 0.56 5.12 12.17
CA GLY A 117 0.43 6.33 12.98
C GLY A 117 1.23 6.28 14.27
N ALA A 118 1.18 5.16 14.97
CA ALA A 118 1.96 4.94 16.21
C ALA A 118 3.48 4.89 15.96
N MET A 119 3.92 4.43 14.79
CA MET A 119 5.33 4.43 14.38
C MET A 119 5.81 5.79 13.87
N THR A 120 4.90 6.66 13.40
CA THR A 120 5.24 7.88 12.68
C THR A 120 5.47 9.06 13.63
N ASP A 121 6.57 9.80 13.41
CA ASP A 121 6.82 11.11 14.06
C ASP A 121 6.41 12.23 13.11
N PHE A 122 5.34 12.96 13.46
CA PHE A 122 4.87 14.14 12.72
C PHE A 122 5.65 15.41 13.04
N GLY A 123 6.58 15.37 13.99
CA GLY A 123 7.41 16.53 14.38
C GLY A 123 8.08 17.22 13.18
N PRO A 124 8.72 16.53 12.25
CA PRO A 124 9.32 17.13 11.05
C PRO A 124 8.31 17.90 10.18
N LEU A 125 7.08 17.39 10.05
CA LEU A 125 6.01 18.07 9.31
C LEU A 125 5.49 19.31 10.05
N ILE A 126 5.27 19.19 11.36
CA ILE A 126 4.81 20.31 12.21
C ILE A 126 5.87 21.43 12.25
N SER A 127 7.16 21.05 12.33
CA SER A 127 8.26 22.02 12.37
C SER A 127 8.41 22.81 11.06
N ARG A 128 8.07 22.19 9.93
CA ARG A 128 8.12 22.79 8.60
C ARG A 128 6.86 22.48 7.80
N PRO A 129 5.74 23.19 8.02
CA PRO A 129 4.46 22.93 7.35
C PRO A 129 4.52 23.00 5.81
N SER A 130 5.46 23.77 5.25
CA SER A 130 5.67 23.84 3.80
C SER A 130 6.02 22.48 3.16
N SER A 131 6.51 21.51 3.95
CA SER A 131 6.74 20.12 3.52
C SER A 131 5.47 19.45 3.02
N PHE A 132 4.28 19.91 3.45
CA PHE A 132 2.99 19.41 3.01
C PHE A 132 2.80 19.54 1.49
N PHE A 133 3.29 20.63 0.91
CA PHE A 133 3.20 20.83 -0.54
C PHE A 133 4.01 19.80 -1.34
N MET A 134 5.13 19.32 -0.80
CA MET A 134 5.92 18.27 -1.45
C MET A 134 5.20 16.92 -1.41
N GLY A 135 4.54 16.59 -0.29
CA GLY A 135 3.67 15.42 -0.19
C GLY A 135 2.49 15.50 -1.17
N ALA A 136 1.84 16.67 -1.24
CA ALA A 136 0.77 16.92 -2.20
C ALA A 136 1.25 16.80 -3.65
N GLY A 137 2.47 17.29 -3.97
CA GLY A 137 3.08 17.14 -5.29
C GLY A 137 3.29 15.68 -5.69
N ALA A 138 3.62 14.82 -4.74
CA ALA A 138 3.78 13.39 -5.02
C ALA A 138 2.44 12.70 -5.37
N GLN A 139 1.28 13.24 -4.96
CA GLN A 139 -0.03 12.70 -5.35
C GLN A 139 -0.30 12.86 -6.86
N PHE A 140 0.53 13.61 -7.58
CA PHE A 140 0.49 13.65 -9.05
C PHE A 140 0.60 12.25 -9.69
N GLY A 141 1.30 11.31 -9.03
CA GLY A 141 1.35 9.91 -9.44
C GLY A 141 -0.03 9.24 -9.48
N ILE A 142 -0.91 9.56 -8.51
CA ILE A 142 -2.30 9.04 -8.46
C ILE A 142 -3.08 9.57 -9.67
N SER A 143 -3.05 10.89 -9.89
CA SER A 143 -3.77 11.52 -11.00
C SER A 143 -3.28 11.01 -12.36
N PHE A 144 -1.97 10.86 -12.52
CA PHE A 144 -1.37 10.31 -13.73
C PHE A 144 -1.87 8.88 -13.99
N ALA A 145 -1.78 7.99 -12.99
CA ALA A 145 -2.19 6.59 -13.14
C ALA A 145 -3.68 6.46 -13.42
N PHE A 146 -4.52 7.27 -12.76
CA PHE A 146 -5.96 7.31 -13.01
C PHE A 146 -6.27 7.67 -14.46
N VAL A 147 -5.69 8.76 -14.96
CA VAL A 147 -5.91 9.20 -16.35
C VAL A 147 -5.44 8.16 -17.36
N VAL A 148 -4.25 7.58 -17.14
CA VAL A 148 -3.72 6.53 -18.04
C VAL A 148 -4.58 5.27 -17.99
N ALA A 149 -5.08 4.87 -16.84
CA ALA A 149 -5.97 3.73 -16.71
C ALA A 149 -7.29 3.96 -17.48
N CYS A 150 -7.89 5.14 -17.37
CA CYS A 150 -9.07 5.51 -18.16
C CYS A 150 -8.79 5.45 -19.67
N LEU A 151 -7.64 5.98 -20.11
CA LEU A 151 -7.24 5.96 -21.54
C LEU A 151 -7.00 4.53 -22.07
N LEU A 152 -6.58 3.60 -21.20
CA LEU A 152 -6.39 2.19 -21.55
C LEU A 152 -7.66 1.33 -21.47
N GLY A 153 -8.81 1.98 -21.20
CA GLY A 153 -10.15 1.37 -21.25
C GLY A 153 -10.62 0.70 -19.97
N PHE A 154 -10.00 1.00 -18.81
CA PHE A 154 -10.57 0.60 -17.53
C PHE A 154 -11.79 1.45 -17.20
N ASP A 155 -12.78 0.85 -16.55
CA ASP A 155 -13.92 1.56 -15.99
C ASP A 155 -13.46 2.55 -14.90
N PRO A 156 -14.28 3.56 -14.55
CA PRO A 156 -13.87 4.59 -13.59
C PRO A 156 -13.49 4.05 -12.21
N GLN A 157 -14.14 3.00 -11.73
CA GLN A 157 -13.86 2.36 -10.44
C GLN A 157 -12.53 1.61 -10.48
N GLY A 158 -12.29 0.81 -11.52
CA GLY A 158 -11.01 0.14 -11.74
C GLY A 158 -9.87 1.14 -11.98
N ALA A 159 -10.12 2.21 -12.73
CA ALA A 159 -9.14 3.28 -12.94
C ALA A 159 -8.77 4.00 -11.64
N ALA A 160 -9.74 4.27 -10.76
CA ALA A 160 -9.50 4.85 -9.44
C ALA A 160 -8.65 3.91 -8.56
N SER A 161 -8.98 2.62 -8.60
CA SER A 161 -8.24 1.57 -7.87
C SER A 161 -6.80 1.39 -8.39
N ILE A 162 -6.58 1.54 -9.70
CA ILE A 162 -5.23 1.55 -10.28
C ILE A 162 -4.52 2.86 -9.94
N GLY A 163 -5.24 3.98 -10.01
CA GLY A 163 -4.71 5.32 -9.72
C GLY A 163 -4.04 5.41 -8.37
N ILE A 164 -4.68 4.88 -7.33
CA ILE A 164 -4.18 4.99 -5.95
C ILE A 164 -2.81 4.33 -5.73
N ILE A 165 -2.37 3.39 -6.60
CA ILE A 165 -1.03 2.82 -6.56
C ILE A 165 0.04 3.92 -6.62
N GLY A 166 -0.23 5.01 -7.35
CA GLY A 166 0.67 6.16 -7.46
C GLY A 166 0.94 6.90 -6.16
N GLY A 167 0.09 6.73 -5.15
CA GLY A 167 0.35 7.23 -3.79
C GLY A 167 1.46 6.50 -3.05
N ALA A 168 1.85 5.31 -3.51
CA ALA A 168 2.85 4.45 -2.88
C ALA A 168 2.49 4.01 -1.46
N ASP A 169 1.21 3.73 -1.24
CA ASP A 169 0.64 3.37 0.05
C ASP A 169 -0.18 2.08 -0.09
N GLY A 170 0.41 0.96 0.34
CA GLY A 170 -0.18 -0.36 0.18
C GLY A 170 -1.53 -0.51 0.88
N PRO A 171 -1.65 -0.18 2.18
CA PRO A 171 -2.93 -0.26 2.91
C PRO A 171 -4.03 0.61 2.29
N THR A 172 -3.72 1.83 1.85
CA THR A 172 -4.67 2.70 1.14
C THR A 172 -5.11 2.09 -0.19
N ALA A 173 -4.18 1.47 -0.94
CA ALA A 173 -4.52 0.80 -2.18
C ALA A 173 -5.48 -0.38 -1.96
N ILE A 174 -5.25 -1.18 -0.92
CA ILE A 174 -6.16 -2.27 -0.53
C ILE A 174 -7.52 -1.72 -0.11
N TYR A 175 -7.54 -0.70 0.75
CA TYR A 175 -8.77 -0.07 1.23
C TYR A 175 -9.67 0.42 0.09
N LEU A 176 -9.12 1.15 -0.85
CA LEU A 176 -9.89 1.68 -1.97
C LEU A 176 -10.32 0.57 -2.93
N THR A 177 -9.41 -0.33 -3.29
CA THR A 177 -9.69 -1.38 -4.28
C THR A 177 -10.68 -2.41 -3.76
N SER A 178 -10.67 -2.76 -2.47
CA SER A 178 -11.63 -3.68 -1.88
C SER A 178 -13.09 -3.19 -1.99
N LYS A 179 -13.27 -1.88 -2.14
CA LYS A 179 -14.59 -1.24 -2.31
C LYS A 179 -14.95 -1.03 -3.77
N LEU A 180 -14.03 -0.49 -4.57
CA LEU A 180 -14.32 -0.03 -5.92
C LEU A 180 -14.15 -1.13 -6.99
N ALA A 181 -13.14 -2.00 -6.85
CA ALA A 181 -12.81 -3.02 -7.85
C ALA A 181 -12.18 -4.27 -7.18
N PRO A 182 -12.96 -5.04 -6.39
CA PRO A 182 -12.46 -6.19 -5.64
C PRO A 182 -11.76 -7.23 -6.51
N GLU A 183 -12.19 -7.38 -7.75
CA GLU A 183 -11.61 -8.30 -8.74
C GLU A 183 -10.17 -7.95 -9.14
N LEU A 184 -9.77 -6.67 -9.00
CA LEU A 184 -8.41 -6.20 -9.28
C LEU A 184 -7.50 -6.21 -8.04
N LEU A 185 -8.05 -6.53 -6.85
CA LEU A 185 -7.35 -6.39 -5.58
C LEU A 185 -6.02 -7.15 -5.53
N GLY A 186 -6.00 -8.40 -5.98
CA GLY A 186 -4.78 -9.21 -5.99
C GLY A 186 -3.68 -8.59 -6.86
N ALA A 187 -4.03 -8.14 -8.07
CA ALA A 187 -3.09 -7.51 -8.99
C ALA A 187 -2.56 -6.18 -8.45
N ILE A 188 -3.45 -5.33 -7.94
CA ILE A 188 -3.10 -4.00 -7.38
C ILE A 188 -2.24 -4.13 -6.13
N ALA A 189 -2.58 -5.04 -5.21
CA ALA A 189 -1.79 -5.24 -4.00
C ALA A 189 -0.38 -5.74 -4.31
N ILE A 190 -0.25 -6.76 -5.17
CA ILE A 190 1.07 -7.27 -5.58
C ILE A 190 1.89 -6.19 -6.26
N ALA A 191 1.27 -5.41 -7.15
CA ALA A 191 1.92 -4.27 -7.81
C ALA A 191 2.39 -3.24 -6.76
N ALA A 192 1.51 -2.75 -5.89
CA ALA A 192 1.80 -1.73 -4.89
C ALA A 192 2.97 -2.13 -3.97
N TYR A 193 2.93 -3.33 -3.40
CA TYR A 193 4.00 -3.79 -2.49
C TYR A 193 5.30 -4.12 -3.21
N SER A 194 5.24 -4.67 -4.42
CA SER A 194 6.44 -4.93 -5.22
C SER A 194 7.16 -3.63 -5.58
N TYR A 195 6.43 -2.56 -5.92
CA TYR A 195 7.03 -1.27 -6.27
C TYR A 195 7.59 -0.52 -5.07
N MET A 196 6.98 -0.63 -3.90
CA MET A 196 7.57 -0.09 -2.67
C MET A 196 8.98 -0.62 -2.44
N ALA A 197 9.20 -1.92 -2.72
CA ALA A 197 10.52 -2.53 -2.65
C ALA A 197 11.52 -2.00 -3.70
N LEU A 198 11.03 -1.51 -4.85
CA LEU A 198 11.85 -0.97 -5.94
C LEU A 198 12.20 0.52 -5.76
N ILE A 199 11.69 1.20 -4.74
CA ILE A 199 11.99 2.61 -4.45
C ILE A 199 13.49 2.93 -4.49
N PRO A 200 14.38 2.14 -3.85
CA PRO A 200 15.83 2.40 -3.89
C PRO A 200 16.45 2.32 -5.29
N MET A 201 15.76 1.70 -6.24
CA MET A 201 16.20 1.58 -7.65
C MET A 201 15.58 2.66 -8.53
N ILE A 202 14.30 3.00 -8.32
CA ILE A 202 13.54 3.92 -9.16
C ILE A 202 13.86 5.38 -8.84
N GLN A 203 13.90 5.75 -7.57
CA GLN A 203 14.05 7.15 -7.16
C GLN A 203 15.43 7.76 -7.48
N PRO A 204 16.59 7.12 -7.22
CA PRO A 204 17.88 7.77 -7.41
C PRO A 204 18.18 8.23 -8.84
N PRO A 205 17.85 7.48 -9.90
CA PRO A 205 17.99 7.96 -11.28
C PRO A 205 17.15 9.20 -11.55
N ILE A 206 15.88 9.21 -11.11
CA ILE A 206 14.96 10.33 -11.29
C ILE A 206 15.44 11.58 -10.55
N MET A 207 15.89 11.42 -9.29
CA MET A 207 16.49 12.49 -8.49
C MET A 207 17.68 13.13 -9.21
N LYS A 208 18.57 12.31 -9.77
CA LYS A 208 19.75 12.81 -10.49
C LYS A 208 19.40 13.49 -11.82
N LEU A 209 18.35 13.02 -12.48
CA LEU A 209 17.90 13.58 -13.77
C LEU A 209 17.29 14.97 -13.58
N LEU A 210 16.46 15.16 -12.58
CA LEU A 210 15.70 16.40 -12.38
C LEU A 210 16.45 17.45 -11.56
N THR A 211 17.42 17.05 -10.73
CA THR A 211 18.16 17.99 -9.87
C THR A 211 19.61 18.15 -10.30
N THR A 212 20.16 19.35 -10.17
CA THR A 212 21.58 19.60 -10.42
C THR A 212 22.44 19.16 -9.23
N LYS A 213 23.74 18.90 -9.47
CA LYS A 213 24.68 18.55 -8.39
C LYS A 213 24.73 19.62 -7.29
N LYS A 214 24.67 20.90 -7.68
CA LYS A 214 24.65 22.04 -6.73
C LYS A 214 23.44 22.00 -5.82
N MET A 215 22.26 21.69 -6.37
CA MET A 215 21.01 21.58 -5.60
C MET A 215 21.07 20.41 -4.61
N ARG A 216 21.63 19.26 -5.02
CA ARG A 216 21.75 18.06 -4.17
C ARG A 216 22.72 18.23 -3.00
N GLN A 217 23.69 19.15 -3.12
CA GLN A 217 24.69 19.44 -2.09
C GLN A 217 24.21 20.40 -1.00
N VAL A 218 23.02 20.98 -1.16
CA VAL A 218 22.47 21.93 -0.18
C VAL A 218 22.30 21.25 1.17
N LYS A 219 22.97 21.80 2.18
CA LYS A 219 22.81 21.41 3.59
C LYS A 219 21.66 22.19 4.19
N MET A 220 20.68 21.48 4.75
CA MET A 220 19.55 22.11 5.40
C MET A 220 19.86 22.41 6.87
N GLU A 221 19.40 23.57 7.35
CA GLU A 221 19.47 23.96 8.74
C GLU A 221 18.52 23.12 9.60
N GLN A 222 18.85 22.95 10.88
CA GLN A 222 17.98 22.23 11.82
C GLN A 222 16.59 22.87 11.87
N THR A 223 15.57 22.04 11.96
CA THR A 223 14.19 22.50 12.13
C THR A 223 13.98 22.99 13.55
N ARG A 224 12.98 23.86 13.75
CA ARG A 224 12.58 24.30 15.08
C ARG A 224 12.16 23.12 15.96
N PRO A 225 12.41 23.18 17.27
CA PRO A 225 11.85 22.19 18.18
C PRO A 225 10.32 22.31 18.20
N VAL A 226 9.63 21.16 18.25
CA VAL A 226 8.17 21.06 18.33
C VAL A 226 7.79 20.77 19.77
N SER A 227 6.86 21.53 20.33
CA SER A 227 6.39 21.34 21.70
C SER A 227 5.51 20.06 21.81
N LYS A 228 5.42 19.50 23.02
CA LYS A 228 4.55 18.34 23.28
C LYS A 228 3.08 18.66 23.00
N ALA A 229 2.64 19.87 23.32
CA ALA A 229 1.27 20.30 23.03
C ALA A 229 0.97 20.33 21.52
N GLU A 230 1.89 20.86 20.68
CA GLU A 230 1.73 20.84 19.23
C GLU A 230 1.61 19.39 18.70
N LYS A 231 2.43 18.46 19.19
CA LYS A 231 2.40 17.06 18.79
C LYS A 231 1.10 16.34 19.17
N ILE A 232 0.50 16.68 20.32
CA ILE A 232 -0.78 16.12 20.77
C ILE A 232 -1.96 16.76 20.02
N CYS A 233 -1.94 18.08 19.81
CA CYS A 233 -3.02 18.77 19.13
C CYS A 233 -3.07 18.48 17.63
N PHE A 234 -1.94 18.21 16.98
CA PHE A 234 -1.84 18.00 15.54
C PHE A 234 -2.76 16.86 15.04
N PRO A 235 -2.69 15.62 15.57
CA PRO A 235 -3.53 14.54 15.07
C PRO A 235 -5.02 14.81 15.31
N ILE A 236 -5.39 15.48 16.37
CA ILE A 236 -6.79 15.85 16.68
C ILE A 236 -7.29 16.88 15.65
N ILE A 237 -6.52 17.96 15.42
CA ILE A 237 -6.89 19.02 14.48
C ILE A 237 -6.98 18.47 13.06
N VAL A 238 -6.00 17.68 12.61
CA VAL A 238 -6.01 17.09 11.27
C VAL A 238 -7.22 16.17 11.08
N THR A 239 -7.53 15.34 12.07
CA THR A 239 -8.73 14.48 12.01
C THR A 239 -9.99 15.31 11.86
N VAL A 240 -10.21 16.28 12.73
CA VAL A 240 -11.41 17.12 12.72
C VAL A 240 -11.56 17.87 11.39
N VAL A 241 -10.49 18.55 10.96
CA VAL A 241 -10.53 19.34 9.72
C VAL A 241 -10.76 18.46 8.49
N CYS A 242 -10.00 17.37 8.35
CA CYS A 242 -10.13 16.51 7.17
C CYS A 242 -11.48 15.78 7.12
N VAL A 243 -11.99 15.28 8.26
CA VAL A 243 -13.26 14.56 8.30
C VAL A 243 -14.45 15.50 8.08
N LEU A 244 -14.39 16.74 8.56
CA LEU A 244 -15.44 17.74 8.29
C LEU A 244 -15.50 18.11 6.81
N ILE A 245 -14.35 18.16 6.11
CA ILE A 245 -14.30 18.47 4.68
C ILE A 245 -14.66 17.22 3.85
N LEU A 246 -14.18 16.05 4.26
CA LEU A 246 -14.29 14.81 3.51
C LEU A 246 -14.58 13.63 4.46
N PRO A 247 -15.85 13.34 4.78
CA PRO A 247 -16.22 12.29 5.74
C PRO A 247 -15.70 10.89 5.40
N SER A 248 -15.53 10.58 4.12
CA SER A 248 -15.03 9.29 3.63
C SER A 248 -13.60 8.94 4.07
N VAL A 249 -12.78 9.92 4.51
CA VAL A 249 -11.43 9.66 5.02
C VAL A 249 -11.41 9.21 6.48
N ALA A 250 -12.53 9.32 7.19
CA ALA A 250 -12.59 9.10 8.64
C ALA A 250 -12.00 7.75 9.08
N PRO A 251 -12.27 6.61 8.43
CA PRO A 251 -11.73 5.32 8.89
C PRO A 251 -10.19 5.28 8.81
N LEU A 252 -9.61 5.61 7.65
CA LEU A 252 -8.16 5.54 7.44
C LEU A 252 -7.42 6.62 8.24
N LEU A 253 -7.77 7.88 8.00
CA LEU A 253 -7.07 9.01 8.62
C LEU A 253 -7.31 9.05 10.12
N GLY A 254 -8.52 8.73 10.58
CA GLY A 254 -8.85 8.65 12.00
C GLY A 254 -8.00 7.60 12.71
N CYS A 255 -7.85 6.41 12.15
CA CYS A 255 -6.98 5.37 12.70
C CYS A 255 -5.50 5.79 12.70
N LEU A 256 -5.00 6.40 11.61
CA LEU A 256 -3.64 6.95 11.55
C LEU A 256 -3.38 7.95 12.69
N MET A 257 -4.28 8.89 12.86
CA MET A 257 -4.15 9.95 13.86
C MET A 257 -4.35 9.42 15.29
N LEU A 258 -5.22 8.42 15.49
CA LEU A 258 -5.38 7.74 16.77
C LEU A 258 -4.09 7.03 17.18
N GLY A 259 -3.47 6.29 16.26
CA GLY A 259 -2.18 5.64 16.52
C GLY A 259 -1.10 6.65 16.91
N ASN A 260 -1.03 7.78 16.21
CA ASN A 260 -0.09 8.84 16.55
C ASN A 260 -0.38 9.47 17.92
N LEU A 261 -1.65 9.64 18.26
CA LEU A 261 -2.05 10.16 19.57
C LEU A 261 -1.65 9.21 20.71
N PHE A 262 -1.71 7.88 20.50
CA PHE A 262 -1.19 6.91 21.48
C PHE A 262 0.28 7.15 21.79
N ARG A 263 1.08 7.45 20.78
CA ARG A 263 2.51 7.72 20.93
C ARG A 263 2.78 9.08 21.60
N GLU A 264 2.17 10.14 21.08
CA GLU A 264 2.56 11.52 21.48
C GLU A 264 1.94 11.94 22.81
N SER A 265 0.86 11.29 23.25
CA SER A 265 0.23 11.60 24.57
C SER A 265 1.16 11.31 25.75
N GLY A 266 1.97 10.24 25.65
CA GLY A 266 2.86 9.77 26.71
C GLY A 266 2.15 9.21 27.94
N VAL A 267 0.85 8.87 27.80
CA VAL A 267 0.04 8.24 28.85
C VAL A 267 -0.51 6.88 28.42
N THR A 268 -0.29 6.53 27.16
CA THR A 268 -0.77 5.28 26.52
C THR A 268 0.36 4.48 25.87
N ASP A 269 1.55 4.49 26.47
CA ASP A 269 2.74 3.83 25.91
C ASP A 269 2.50 2.33 25.61
N ARG A 270 1.73 1.64 26.48
CA ARG A 270 1.37 0.23 26.27
C ARG A 270 0.51 0.02 25.01
N LEU A 271 -0.43 0.94 24.72
CA LEU A 271 -1.24 0.89 23.50
C LEU A 271 -0.40 1.19 22.28
N SER A 272 0.48 2.19 22.38
CA SER A 272 1.44 2.54 21.34
C SER A 272 2.35 1.36 21.00
N ASP A 273 2.92 0.69 22.01
CA ASP A 273 3.77 -0.48 21.81
C ASP A 273 3.00 -1.63 21.16
N THR A 274 1.80 -1.94 21.67
CA THR A 274 0.94 -2.98 21.10
C THR A 274 0.59 -2.69 19.63
N ALA A 275 0.23 -1.44 19.33
CA ALA A 275 -0.12 -1.03 17.97
C ALA A 275 1.06 -1.17 16.99
N GLN A 276 2.25 -0.75 17.41
CA GLN A 276 3.46 -0.78 16.58
C GLN A 276 3.98 -2.20 16.33
N ASN A 277 3.82 -3.10 17.29
CA ASN A 277 4.44 -4.42 17.29
C ASN A 277 3.40 -5.54 17.11
N ALA A 278 2.72 -5.95 18.18
CA ALA A 278 1.87 -7.15 18.17
C ALA A 278 0.69 -7.02 17.19
N MET A 279 -0.05 -5.92 17.27
CA MET A 279 -1.21 -5.68 16.39
C MET A 279 -0.77 -5.55 14.94
N CYS A 280 0.27 -4.75 14.66
CA CYS A 280 0.80 -4.57 13.31
C CYS A 280 1.18 -5.92 12.69
N ASN A 281 1.91 -6.77 13.42
CA ASN A 281 2.37 -8.07 12.92
C ASN A 281 1.19 -9.02 12.68
N ILE A 282 0.24 -9.12 13.61
CA ILE A 282 -0.94 -10.00 13.47
C ILE A 282 -1.77 -9.57 12.26
N VAL A 283 -2.07 -8.28 12.16
CA VAL A 283 -2.88 -7.75 11.06
C VAL A 283 -2.16 -7.88 9.73
N THR A 284 -0.84 -7.70 9.69
CA THR A 284 -0.01 -7.90 8.50
C THR A 284 -0.07 -9.34 7.99
N ILE A 285 -0.03 -10.33 8.89
CA ILE A 285 -0.18 -11.75 8.53
C ILE A 285 -1.56 -11.99 7.92
N MET A 286 -2.63 -11.55 8.62
CA MET A 286 -4.01 -11.76 8.16
C MET A 286 -4.29 -11.05 6.83
N LEU A 287 -3.89 -9.78 6.73
CA LEU A 287 -4.05 -8.99 5.51
C LEU A 287 -3.27 -9.59 4.34
N GLY A 288 -1.98 -9.85 4.56
CA GLY A 288 -1.10 -10.34 3.51
C GLY A 288 -1.56 -11.68 2.94
N THR A 289 -1.90 -12.64 3.82
CA THR A 289 -2.39 -13.95 3.37
C THR A 289 -3.73 -13.85 2.66
N SER A 290 -4.68 -13.06 3.18
CA SER A 290 -6.01 -12.87 2.57
C SER A 290 -5.91 -12.20 1.20
N VAL A 291 -5.12 -11.13 1.11
CA VAL A 291 -4.91 -10.41 -0.16
C VAL A 291 -4.16 -11.27 -1.17
N GLY A 292 -3.16 -12.04 -0.71
CA GLY A 292 -2.50 -13.03 -1.56
C GLY A 292 -3.46 -14.06 -2.13
N ALA A 293 -4.43 -14.50 -1.33
CA ALA A 293 -5.46 -15.45 -1.74
C ALA A 293 -6.37 -14.92 -2.86
N THR A 294 -6.55 -13.61 -3.01
CA THR A 294 -7.34 -13.03 -4.12
C THR A 294 -6.65 -13.17 -5.48
N ALA A 295 -5.35 -13.46 -5.51
CA ALA A 295 -4.60 -13.63 -6.75
C ALA A 295 -4.79 -15.04 -7.34
N VAL A 296 -6.03 -15.33 -7.74
CA VAL A 296 -6.40 -16.60 -8.41
C VAL A 296 -6.01 -16.54 -9.88
N GLY A 297 -5.43 -17.62 -10.42
CA GLY A 297 -4.89 -17.66 -11.79
C GLY A 297 -5.85 -17.24 -12.88
N ALA A 298 -7.12 -17.62 -12.78
CA ALA A 298 -8.16 -17.24 -13.73
C ALA A 298 -8.39 -15.72 -13.83
N ASN A 299 -8.20 -14.98 -12.73
CA ASN A 299 -8.37 -13.53 -12.67
C ASN A 299 -7.04 -12.78 -12.84
N PHE A 300 -5.95 -13.35 -12.34
CA PHE A 300 -4.64 -12.70 -12.34
C PHE A 300 -3.93 -12.77 -13.70
N LEU A 301 -4.05 -13.88 -14.44
CA LEU A 301 -3.37 -14.07 -15.73
C LEU A 301 -4.14 -13.46 -16.90
N LYS A 302 -4.54 -12.20 -16.75
CA LYS A 302 -5.21 -11.41 -17.78
C LYS A 302 -4.30 -10.28 -18.27
N LEU A 303 -4.56 -9.78 -19.48
CA LEU A 303 -3.84 -8.63 -20.02
C LEU A 303 -3.98 -7.39 -19.13
N GLU A 304 -5.10 -7.26 -18.43
CA GLU A 304 -5.37 -6.19 -17.46
C GLU A 304 -4.32 -6.14 -16.34
N THR A 305 -3.92 -7.29 -15.80
CA THR A 305 -2.86 -7.35 -14.78
C THR A 305 -1.53 -6.81 -15.28
N VAL A 306 -1.16 -7.13 -16.53
CA VAL A 306 0.07 -6.59 -17.14
C VAL A 306 -0.03 -5.07 -17.30
N LYS A 307 -1.20 -4.56 -17.73
CA LYS A 307 -1.44 -3.11 -17.79
C LYS A 307 -1.30 -2.46 -16.40
N ILE A 308 -1.91 -3.04 -15.36
CA ILE A 308 -1.83 -2.55 -13.97
C ILE A 308 -0.38 -2.48 -13.50
N ILE A 309 0.41 -3.52 -13.77
CA ILE A 309 1.83 -3.58 -13.43
C ILE A 309 2.60 -2.44 -14.10
N ILE A 310 2.41 -2.21 -15.38
CA ILE A 310 3.12 -1.15 -16.11
C ILE A 310 2.67 0.24 -15.63
N ILE A 311 1.36 0.46 -15.49
CA ILE A 311 0.82 1.75 -15.01
C ILE A 311 1.34 2.06 -13.62
N GLY A 312 1.33 1.08 -12.71
CA GLY A 312 1.81 1.26 -11.34
C GLY A 312 3.29 1.64 -11.27
N LEU A 313 4.15 1.01 -12.09
CA LEU A 313 5.56 1.36 -12.18
C LEU A 313 5.75 2.80 -12.67
N CYS A 314 5.04 3.19 -13.71
CA CYS A 314 5.06 4.57 -14.22
C CYS A 314 4.52 5.56 -13.18
N ALA A 315 3.40 5.22 -12.50
CA ALA A 315 2.81 6.05 -11.46
C ALA A 315 3.80 6.39 -10.34
N PHE A 316 4.58 5.41 -9.93
CA PHE A 316 5.65 5.59 -8.92
C PHE A 316 6.74 6.55 -9.38
N ALA A 317 7.15 6.44 -10.65
CA ALA A 317 8.10 7.38 -11.25
C ALA A 317 7.50 8.80 -11.28
N PHE A 318 6.26 8.95 -11.73
CA PHE A 318 5.58 10.25 -11.79
C PHE A 318 5.29 10.85 -10.41
N ALA A 319 4.99 10.04 -9.39
CA ALA A 319 4.90 10.51 -8.01
C ALA A 319 6.23 11.11 -7.52
N THR A 320 7.33 10.43 -7.79
CA THR A 320 8.68 10.94 -7.47
C THR A 320 8.98 12.24 -8.23
N ILE A 321 8.63 12.32 -9.51
CA ILE A 321 8.78 13.52 -10.34
C ILE A 321 7.97 14.68 -9.77
N GLY A 322 6.69 14.45 -9.44
CA GLY A 322 5.81 15.47 -8.89
C GLY A 322 6.33 16.04 -7.56
N GLY A 323 6.76 15.18 -6.65
CA GLY A 323 7.38 15.60 -5.40
C GLY A 323 8.68 16.40 -5.59
N LEU A 324 9.54 15.98 -6.55
CA LEU A 324 10.78 16.69 -6.88
C LEU A 324 10.52 18.05 -7.52
N ILE A 325 9.55 18.18 -8.42
CA ILE A 325 9.18 19.46 -9.04
C ILE A 325 8.80 20.48 -7.96
N ILE A 326 7.95 20.08 -7.00
CA ILE A 326 7.62 20.96 -5.87
C ILE A 326 8.86 21.23 -5.02
N GLY A 327 9.75 20.25 -4.82
CA GLY A 327 11.03 20.43 -4.16
C GLY A 327 11.92 21.47 -4.86
N ASP A 328 11.99 21.44 -6.19
CA ASP A 328 12.73 22.42 -6.99
C ASP A 328 12.11 23.82 -6.89
N ILE A 329 10.79 23.94 -6.98
CA ILE A 329 10.08 25.21 -6.76
C ILE A 329 10.43 25.78 -5.38
N MET A 330 10.40 24.95 -4.34
CA MET A 330 10.74 25.37 -2.98
C MET A 330 12.22 25.74 -2.83
N TYR A 331 13.13 25.07 -3.54
CA TYR A 331 14.53 25.44 -3.61
C TYR A 331 14.69 26.88 -4.14
N PHE A 332 14.04 27.21 -5.25
CA PHE A 332 14.10 28.56 -5.82
C PHE A 332 13.44 29.60 -4.92
N LEU A 333 12.25 29.31 -4.36
CA LEU A 333 11.55 30.22 -3.45
C LEU A 333 12.35 30.49 -2.15
N SER A 334 13.06 29.47 -1.66
CA SER A 334 13.90 29.59 -0.44
C SER A 334 15.29 30.16 -0.71
N LYS A 335 15.60 30.57 -1.93
CA LYS A 335 16.93 31.05 -2.37
C LYS A 335 18.04 30.02 -2.06
N GLY A 336 17.76 28.74 -2.31
CA GLY A 336 18.73 27.67 -2.17
C GLY A 336 18.89 27.09 -0.74
N LYS A 337 17.98 27.38 0.19
CA LYS A 337 18.02 26.86 1.57
C LYS A 337 17.38 25.48 1.73
N ILE A 338 16.48 25.10 0.83
CA ILE A 338 15.79 23.81 0.87
C ILE A 338 16.42 22.88 -0.18
N ASN A 339 16.79 21.67 0.24
CA ASN A 339 17.32 20.66 -0.68
C ASN A 339 16.14 19.96 -1.39
N PRO A 340 16.04 20.01 -2.72
CA PRO A 340 14.89 19.46 -3.45
C PRO A 340 14.77 17.93 -3.35
N LEU A 341 15.86 17.22 -3.01
CA LEU A 341 15.81 15.76 -2.83
C LEU A 341 14.76 15.31 -1.82
N ILE A 342 14.43 16.15 -0.81
CA ILE A 342 13.40 15.81 0.16
C ILE A 342 12.01 15.70 -0.48
N GLY A 343 11.77 16.37 -1.61
CA GLY A 343 10.51 16.27 -2.35
C GLY A 343 10.24 14.87 -2.89
N ALA A 344 11.28 14.13 -3.27
CA ALA A 344 11.12 12.74 -3.69
C ALA A 344 10.60 11.82 -2.55
N ALA A 345 10.76 12.24 -1.31
CA ALA A 345 10.21 11.52 -0.16
C ALA A 345 8.70 11.76 0.05
N GLY A 346 8.08 12.64 -0.76
CA GLY A 346 6.63 12.90 -0.69
C GLY A 346 5.74 11.71 -1.04
N VAL A 347 6.28 10.63 -1.61
CA VAL A 347 5.58 9.35 -1.75
C VAL A 347 5.37 8.71 -0.37
N SER A 348 4.24 8.05 -0.17
CA SER A 348 3.80 7.56 1.17
C SER A 348 4.60 6.37 1.72
N ALA A 349 5.63 5.89 1.04
CA ALA A 349 6.46 4.75 1.50
C ALA A 349 7.35 5.15 2.69
N VAL A 350 6.78 5.14 3.88
CA VAL A 350 7.44 5.53 5.15
C VAL A 350 8.20 4.34 5.74
N PRO A 351 9.44 4.50 6.19
CA PRO A 351 10.37 5.64 6.01
C PRO A 351 11.32 5.45 4.80
N MET A 352 11.00 4.56 3.88
CA MET A 352 11.93 4.07 2.85
C MET A 352 12.34 5.20 1.88
N ALA A 353 11.37 5.97 1.39
CA ALA A 353 11.64 7.07 0.47
C ALA A 353 12.50 8.17 1.12
N ALA A 354 12.27 8.49 2.39
CA ALA A 354 13.09 9.43 3.14
C ALA A 354 14.55 8.94 3.31
N ARG A 355 14.74 7.64 3.57
CA ARG A 355 16.09 7.03 3.63
C ARG A 355 16.81 7.10 2.30
N VAL A 356 16.10 6.89 1.18
CA VAL A 356 16.69 6.97 -0.16
C VAL A 356 17.12 8.40 -0.47
N ALA A 357 16.26 9.40 -0.20
CA ALA A 357 16.60 10.81 -0.37
C ALA A 357 17.84 11.21 0.45
N SER A 358 17.92 10.76 1.70
CA SER A 358 19.07 10.98 2.57
C SER A 358 20.34 10.33 2.02
N LYS A 359 20.27 9.06 1.57
CA LYS A 359 21.43 8.37 0.97
C LYS A 359 21.95 9.04 -0.29
N VAL A 360 21.07 9.54 -1.15
CA VAL A 360 21.46 10.28 -2.36
C VAL A 360 22.12 11.61 -1.97
N GLY A 361 21.57 12.34 -1.01
CA GLY A 361 22.16 13.59 -0.51
C GLY A 361 23.55 13.38 0.12
N GLN A 362 23.73 12.33 0.92
CA GLN A 362 25.02 11.99 1.55
C GLN A 362 26.09 11.58 0.53
N LYS A 363 25.72 10.95 -0.60
CA LYS A 363 26.67 10.64 -1.67
C LYS A 363 27.22 11.89 -2.35
N GLU A 364 26.45 12.97 -2.41
CA GLU A 364 26.88 14.23 -3.03
C GLU A 364 27.56 15.16 -2.01
N ASN A 365 27.20 15.07 -0.73
CA ASN A 365 27.81 15.79 0.38
C ASN A 365 27.69 14.96 1.67
N PRO A 366 28.80 14.37 2.19
CA PRO A 366 28.77 13.48 3.35
C PRO A 366 28.23 14.12 4.65
N SER A 367 28.28 15.45 4.76
CA SER A 367 27.74 16.17 5.91
C SER A 367 26.23 16.47 5.82
N ASN A 368 25.58 16.00 4.74
CA ASN A 368 24.18 16.31 4.45
C ASN A 368 23.24 15.23 5.00
N PHE A 369 22.72 15.45 6.21
CA PHE A 369 21.77 14.56 6.88
C PHE A 369 20.33 14.97 6.58
N LEU A 370 19.78 14.52 5.44
CA LEU A 370 18.43 14.90 5.00
C LEU A 370 17.31 14.08 5.62
N LEU A 371 17.58 13.00 6.36
CA LEU A 371 16.55 12.07 6.82
C LEU A 371 15.39 12.76 7.55
N MET A 372 15.72 13.56 8.58
CA MET A 372 14.70 14.26 9.36
C MET A 372 13.88 15.26 8.52
N HIS A 373 14.55 15.94 7.57
CA HIS A 373 13.87 16.87 6.67
C HIS A 373 12.99 16.14 5.65
N ALA A 374 13.40 14.98 5.17
CA ALA A 374 12.66 14.14 4.22
C ALA A 374 11.47 13.43 4.87
N MET A 375 11.49 13.21 6.19
CA MET A 375 10.35 12.67 6.92
C MET A 375 9.12 13.59 6.86
N GLY A 376 9.29 14.92 6.83
CA GLY A 376 8.17 15.85 6.70
C GLY A 376 7.32 15.62 5.44
N PRO A 377 7.89 15.71 4.23
CA PRO A 377 7.19 15.35 2.99
C PRO A 377 6.68 13.92 2.96
N ASN A 378 7.44 12.96 3.52
CA ASN A 378 7.07 11.55 3.52
C ASN A 378 5.77 11.30 4.29
N VAL A 379 5.65 11.88 5.46
CA VAL A 379 4.45 11.79 6.30
C VAL A 379 3.28 12.59 5.71
N ALA A 380 3.56 13.74 5.09
CA ALA A 380 2.57 14.49 4.33
C ALA A 380 1.99 13.67 3.17
N GLY A 381 2.81 12.81 2.54
CA GLY A 381 2.37 11.87 1.52
C GLY A 381 1.33 10.87 2.03
N VAL A 382 1.51 10.33 3.25
CA VAL A 382 0.54 9.39 3.85
C VAL A 382 -0.83 10.05 4.07
N ILE A 383 -0.84 11.27 4.60
CA ILE A 383 -2.08 12.04 4.73
C ILE A 383 -2.68 12.30 3.34
N GLY A 384 -1.83 12.66 2.36
CA GLY A 384 -2.24 12.91 0.99
C GLY A 384 -2.86 11.69 0.30
N SER A 385 -2.28 10.50 0.45
CA SER A 385 -2.83 9.26 -0.12
C SER A 385 -4.17 8.87 0.52
N ALA A 386 -4.30 9.02 1.86
CA ALA A 386 -5.55 8.78 2.57
C ALA A 386 -6.67 9.74 2.09
N VAL A 387 -6.36 11.03 1.94
CA VAL A 387 -7.29 12.04 1.42
C VAL A 387 -7.65 11.73 -0.03
N ALA A 388 -6.68 11.38 -0.87
CA ALA A 388 -6.94 11.01 -2.27
C ALA A 388 -7.85 9.78 -2.38
N ALA A 389 -7.65 8.75 -1.54
CA ALA A 389 -8.53 7.59 -1.49
C ALA A 389 -9.96 7.98 -1.09
N GLY A 390 -10.11 8.87 -0.10
CA GLY A 390 -11.42 9.39 0.29
C GLY A 390 -12.12 10.14 -0.83
N ILE A 391 -11.39 10.99 -1.58
CA ILE A 391 -11.93 11.70 -2.75
C ILE A 391 -12.39 10.70 -3.81
N LEU A 392 -11.53 9.74 -4.17
CA LEU A 392 -11.86 8.72 -5.17
C LEU A 392 -13.07 7.87 -4.74
N LEU A 393 -13.15 7.54 -3.45
CA LEU A 393 -14.30 6.81 -2.91
C LEU A 393 -15.58 7.64 -2.95
N THR A 394 -15.49 8.94 -2.73
CA THR A 394 -16.67 9.84 -2.81
C THR A 394 -17.15 10.04 -4.23
N LEU A 395 -16.25 10.00 -5.21
CA LEU A 395 -16.58 10.23 -6.63
C LEU A 395 -17.05 8.96 -7.34
N PHE A 396 -16.55 7.79 -6.96
CA PHE A 396 -16.74 6.54 -7.70
C PHE A 396 -17.31 5.38 -6.85
N GLY A 397 -17.50 5.58 -5.53
CA GLY A 397 -18.05 4.59 -4.59
C GLY A 397 -19.56 4.57 -4.47
#